data_384044fc3259f68724802c9a62dbdc11
#
_entry.id   384044fc3259f68724802c9a62dbdc11
#
_cell.length_a   1.000
_cell.length_b   1.000
_cell.length_c   1.000
_cell.angle_alpha   90.00
_cell.angle_beta   90.00
_cell.angle_gamma   90.00
#
_symmetry.space_group_name_H-M   'P 1'
#
loop_
_entity.id
_entity.type
_entity.pdbx_description
1 polymer ?
#
loop_
_entity_poly.entity_id
_entity_poly.type
_entity_poly.pdbx_seq_one_letter_code
_entity_poly.pdbx_strand_id
1 'polypeptide(L)'
;MEPAGYDHLSQEAAARSLWESADIYRYVSGEGPVFSVDTPPAYVSADHLHVGHAMSYSQPDFIVRYRRMRGERVFYPMGFDDNGLPTERYVEQALGVRAADMPRAEFIELCLAQTRQVGAVYEELWRRLGLSVDWSLRYQTIDARSQRIAQTSFIELSERGLLHRREDPVLWCPLDRTALAQADIEDSERSGVLVTIDFHGPGGEPLAIATTRPELLPACVALYCHPGDERYAGLTTARVPLFGYEVPVLTDESVDPAYGTGLMMVCTFGDGEDVLKWRRDRLPLRLVVTADGRLGELAGPYAGLQLGEARKAIVAALGATGTQVKRPVGVHERCGTPAEFLVRPQWFIAVCSHADRFRARAAELEFIPGSFTALASLPCRCT
;
A
#
# COMPACT_ATOMS: atom_id res chain seq x y z
N MET A 1 -63.90 3.10 3.36
CA MET A 1 -62.61 2.90 2.71
C MET A 1 -61.54 3.41 3.70
N GLU A 2 -60.81 2.49 4.28
CA GLU A 2 -59.61 2.90 5.00
C GLU A 2 -58.71 3.64 4.02
N PRO A 3 -58.09 4.76 4.42
CA PRO A 3 -57.11 5.42 3.55
C PRO A 3 -56.00 4.42 3.23
N ALA A 4 -55.75 4.20 1.94
CA ALA A 4 -54.64 3.36 1.52
C ALA A 4 -53.37 3.88 2.21
N GLY A 5 -52.73 3.01 2.97
CA GLY A 5 -51.48 3.37 3.68
C GLY A 5 -50.45 3.91 2.68
N TYR A 6 -49.54 4.77 3.15
CA TYR A 6 -48.45 5.30 2.32
C TYR A 6 -47.60 4.16 1.79
N ASP A 7 -47.60 3.97 0.48
CA ASP A 7 -46.75 3.02 -0.23
C ASP A 7 -45.45 3.70 -0.64
N HIS A 8 -44.42 3.57 0.22
CA HIS A 8 -43.12 4.20 0.00
C HIS A 8 -42.43 3.71 -1.27
N LEU A 9 -42.56 2.43 -1.63
CA LEU A 9 -41.87 1.87 -2.80
C LEU A 9 -42.39 2.46 -4.12
N SER A 10 -43.72 2.60 -4.23
CA SER A 10 -44.32 3.23 -5.41
C SER A 10 -44.03 4.73 -5.49
N GLN A 11 -44.00 5.42 -4.35
CA GLN A 11 -43.66 6.84 -4.29
C GLN A 11 -42.19 7.12 -4.61
N GLU A 12 -41.28 6.32 -4.12
CA GLU A 12 -39.84 6.40 -4.46
C GLU A 12 -39.62 6.16 -5.96
N ALA A 13 -40.29 5.16 -6.54
CA ALA A 13 -40.20 4.89 -7.98
C ALA A 13 -40.75 6.05 -8.82
N ALA A 14 -41.89 6.64 -8.41
CA ALA A 14 -42.50 7.78 -9.08
C ALA A 14 -41.61 9.04 -8.99
N ALA A 15 -41.02 9.31 -7.82
CA ALA A 15 -40.10 10.43 -7.63
C ALA A 15 -38.86 10.30 -8.52
N ARG A 16 -38.24 9.11 -8.56
CA ARG A 16 -37.09 8.82 -9.41
C ARG A 16 -37.43 9.03 -10.89
N SER A 17 -38.54 8.47 -11.34
CA SER A 17 -39.00 8.65 -12.73
C SER A 17 -39.21 10.13 -13.07
N LEU A 18 -39.78 10.92 -12.15
CA LEU A 18 -39.93 12.36 -12.33
C LEU A 18 -38.61 13.08 -12.47
N TRP A 19 -37.63 12.79 -11.58
CA TRP A 19 -36.34 13.42 -11.61
C TRP A 19 -35.55 13.10 -12.86
N GLU A 20 -35.60 11.84 -13.33
CA GLU A 20 -34.95 11.40 -14.57
C GLU A 20 -35.60 12.01 -15.82
N SER A 21 -36.96 12.01 -15.89
CA SER A 21 -37.67 12.57 -17.04
C SER A 21 -37.51 14.09 -17.18
N ALA A 22 -37.42 14.80 -16.06
CA ALA A 22 -37.18 16.24 -16.02
C ALA A 22 -35.70 16.65 -16.04
N ASP A 23 -34.77 15.68 -16.02
CA ASP A 23 -33.30 15.87 -16.05
C ASP A 23 -32.80 16.91 -15.02
N ILE A 24 -33.44 16.90 -13.80
CA ILE A 24 -33.26 17.96 -12.78
C ILE A 24 -31.89 18.06 -12.18
N TYR A 25 -31.05 17.02 -12.30
CA TYR A 25 -29.71 16.97 -11.74
C TYR A 25 -28.60 17.28 -12.76
N ARG A 26 -28.97 17.49 -14.01
CA ARG A 26 -28.01 17.79 -15.07
C ARG A 26 -27.32 19.11 -14.83
N TYR A 27 -25.99 19.10 -14.98
CA TYR A 27 -25.21 20.33 -14.96
C TYR A 27 -25.38 21.11 -16.25
N VAL A 28 -25.78 22.36 -16.12
CA VAL A 28 -25.87 23.29 -17.26
C VAL A 28 -24.86 24.42 -17.05
N SER A 29 -23.99 24.61 -18.04
CA SER A 29 -23.07 25.74 -18.05
C SER A 29 -23.82 27.07 -18.16
N GLY A 30 -23.29 28.15 -17.59
CA GLY A 30 -23.93 29.47 -17.62
C GLY A 30 -23.30 30.42 -16.61
N GLU A 31 -23.99 31.56 -16.34
CA GLU A 31 -23.56 32.53 -15.34
C GLU A 31 -23.99 32.13 -13.91
N GLY A 32 -23.31 32.70 -12.90
CA GLY A 32 -23.60 32.48 -11.48
C GLY A 32 -22.68 31.46 -10.81
N PRO A 33 -22.83 31.28 -9.48
CA PRO A 33 -21.93 30.44 -8.71
C PRO A 33 -22.05 28.97 -9.07
N VAL A 34 -20.90 28.28 -9.13
CA VAL A 34 -20.81 26.83 -9.35
C VAL A 34 -20.33 26.18 -8.07
N PHE A 35 -21.04 25.16 -7.64
CA PHE A 35 -20.59 24.24 -6.59
C PHE A 35 -20.17 22.93 -7.22
N SER A 36 -18.88 22.63 -7.17
CA SER A 36 -18.33 21.38 -7.69
C SER A 36 -18.12 20.39 -6.55
N VAL A 37 -18.51 19.16 -6.76
CA VAL A 37 -18.32 18.06 -5.81
C VAL A 37 -17.48 16.98 -6.44
N ASP A 38 -16.44 16.56 -5.74
CA ASP A 38 -15.64 15.42 -6.08
C ASP A 38 -15.79 14.36 -4.98
N THR A 39 -16.17 13.15 -5.38
CA THR A 39 -16.25 12.00 -4.49
C THR A 39 -15.26 10.95 -4.98
N PRO A 40 -14.55 10.25 -4.10
CA PRO A 40 -13.71 9.13 -4.52
C PRO A 40 -14.53 8.14 -5.35
N PRO A 41 -14.03 7.72 -6.54
CA PRO A 41 -14.72 6.71 -7.32
C PRO A 41 -14.75 5.39 -6.53
N ALA A 42 -15.92 4.74 -6.46
CA ALA A 42 -16.06 3.50 -5.73
C ALA A 42 -15.36 2.34 -6.46
N TYR A 43 -14.63 1.52 -5.70
CA TYR A 43 -14.07 0.28 -6.22
C TYR A 43 -15.17 -0.72 -6.58
N VAL A 44 -15.12 -1.24 -7.80
CA VAL A 44 -16.02 -2.30 -8.29
C VAL A 44 -15.48 -3.68 -7.88
N SER A 45 -15.31 -3.88 -6.58
CA SER A 45 -14.64 -5.04 -5.96
C SER A 45 -15.55 -5.91 -5.09
N ALA A 46 -16.87 -5.76 -5.24
CA ALA A 46 -17.88 -6.57 -4.58
C ALA A 46 -19.17 -6.59 -5.41
N ASP A 47 -20.02 -7.57 -5.17
CA ASP A 47 -21.31 -7.70 -5.85
C ASP A 47 -22.41 -6.76 -5.32
N HIS A 48 -22.14 -6.03 -4.24
CA HIS A 48 -23.07 -5.09 -3.62
C HIS A 48 -22.36 -3.99 -2.84
N LEU A 49 -23.09 -2.88 -2.62
CA LEU A 49 -22.67 -1.80 -1.72
C LEU A 49 -23.08 -2.13 -0.29
N HIS A 50 -22.21 -1.91 0.68
CA HIS A 50 -22.57 -2.01 2.09
C HIS A 50 -23.05 -0.65 2.65
N VAL A 51 -23.62 -0.66 3.86
CA VAL A 51 -24.19 0.54 4.51
C VAL A 51 -23.19 1.68 4.65
N GLY A 52 -21.91 1.39 4.81
CA GLY A 52 -20.84 2.41 4.85
C GLY A 52 -20.72 3.19 3.54
N HIS A 53 -20.84 2.53 2.38
CA HIS A 53 -20.90 3.23 1.09
C HIS A 53 -22.14 4.11 1.00
N ALA A 54 -23.33 3.60 1.39
CA ALA A 54 -24.56 4.39 1.39
C ALA A 54 -24.39 5.66 2.24
N MET A 55 -23.83 5.55 3.43
CA MET A 55 -23.56 6.69 4.31
C MET A 55 -22.57 7.68 3.69
N SER A 56 -21.42 7.19 3.20
CA SER A 56 -20.34 8.05 2.66
C SER A 56 -20.77 8.87 1.44
N TYR A 57 -21.64 8.30 0.58
CA TYR A 57 -22.11 9.00 -0.62
C TYR A 57 -23.36 9.84 -0.36
N SER A 58 -24.16 9.52 0.64
CA SER A 58 -25.33 10.33 1.02
C SER A 58 -24.94 11.65 1.70
N GLN A 59 -23.87 11.66 2.49
CA GLN A 59 -23.41 12.88 3.19
C GLN A 59 -23.11 14.04 2.24
N PRO A 60 -22.28 13.90 1.20
CA PRO A 60 -22.08 14.97 0.22
C PRO A 60 -23.35 15.29 -0.56
N ASP A 61 -24.24 14.31 -0.82
CA ASP A 61 -25.51 14.55 -1.53
C ASP A 61 -26.44 15.47 -0.75
N PHE A 62 -26.48 15.42 0.58
CA PHE A 62 -27.23 16.37 1.40
C PHE A 62 -26.74 17.81 1.20
N ILE A 63 -25.43 18.02 1.14
CA ILE A 63 -24.81 19.33 0.87
C ILE A 63 -25.19 19.78 -0.55
N VAL A 64 -25.06 18.88 -1.52
CA VAL A 64 -25.40 19.13 -2.93
C VAL A 64 -26.84 19.59 -3.10
N ARG A 65 -27.79 18.89 -2.46
CA ARG A 65 -29.22 19.26 -2.49
C ARG A 65 -29.45 20.63 -1.88
N TYR A 66 -28.83 20.92 -0.74
CA TYR A 66 -28.88 22.25 -0.13
C TYR A 66 -28.38 23.36 -1.07
N ARG A 67 -27.24 23.14 -1.74
CA ARG A 67 -26.66 24.09 -2.70
C ARG A 67 -27.57 24.34 -3.90
N ARG A 68 -28.19 23.28 -4.45
CA ARG A 68 -29.20 23.44 -5.51
C ARG A 68 -30.40 24.26 -5.05
N MET A 69 -30.91 24.00 -3.84
CA MET A 69 -32.02 24.82 -3.29
C MET A 69 -31.63 26.28 -3.09
N ARG A 70 -30.37 26.58 -2.95
CA ARG A 70 -29.81 27.96 -2.91
C ARG A 70 -29.68 28.59 -4.28
N GLY A 71 -29.99 27.88 -5.36
CA GLY A 71 -29.84 28.37 -6.74
C GLY A 71 -28.44 28.27 -7.31
N GLU A 72 -27.53 27.56 -6.65
CA GLU A 72 -26.20 27.31 -7.17
C GLU A 72 -26.25 26.22 -8.27
N ARG A 73 -25.40 26.37 -9.29
CA ARG A 73 -25.20 25.34 -10.31
C ARG A 73 -24.27 24.29 -9.76
N VAL A 74 -24.73 23.06 -9.72
CA VAL A 74 -23.96 21.96 -9.13
C VAL A 74 -23.33 21.07 -10.21
N PHE A 75 -22.01 20.92 -10.16
CA PHE A 75 -21.26 19.95 -10.95
C PHE A 75 -20.96 18.74 -10.06
N TYR A 76 -21.68 17.63 -10.27
CA TYR A 76 -21.61 16.43 -9.46
C TYR A 76 -21.51 15.18 -10.33
N PRO A 77 -20.30 14.81 -10.78
CA PRO A 77 -20.05 13.57 -11.50
C PRO A 77 -20.06 12.35 -10.57
N MET A 78 -20.17 11.14 -11.15
CA MET A 78 -19.97 9.88 -10.45
C MET A 78 -18.92 9.04 -11.16
N GLY A 79 -17.92 8.59 -10.40
CA GLY A 79 -16.86 7.73 -10.88
C GLY A 79 -16.95 6.29 -10.37
N PHE A 80 -16.36 5.38 -11.15
CA PHE A 80 -16.13 3.99 -10.76
C PHE A 80 -14.64 3.71 -10.88
N ASP A 81 -14.06 3.10 -9.85
CA ASP A 81 -12.67 2.68 -9.87
C ASP A 81 -12.58 1.21 -10.27
N ASP A 82 -12.27 1.01 -11.55
CA ASP A 82 -12.19 -0.33 -12.15
C ASP A 82 -10.79 -0.91 -12.04
N ASN A 83 -9.81 -0.14 -11.60
CA ASN A 83 -8.41 -0.53 -11.60
C ASN A 83 -7.96 -1.06 -10.25
N GLY A 84 -6.82 -1.75 -10.30
CA GLY A 84 -6.04 -2.13 -9.15
C GLY A 84 -6.35 -3.50 -8.57
N LEU A 85 -5.56 -3.85 -7.60
CA LEU A 85 -5.54 -5.16 -6.96
C LEU A 85 -6.88 -5.58 -6.32
N PRO A 86 -7.71 -4.67 -5.75
CA PRO A 86 -9.03 -5.05 -5.24
C PRO A 86 -9.93 -5.67 -6.30
N THR A 87 -9.95 -5.11 -7.49
CA THR A 87 -10.74 -5.62 -8.63
C THR A 87 -10.19 -6.97 -9.11
N GLU A 88 -8.87 -7.09 -9.27
CA GLU A 88 -8.23 -8.35 -9.66
C GLU A 88 -8.55 -9.48 -8.67
N ARG A 89 -8.43 -9.21 -7.38
CA ARG A 89 -8.77 -10.15 -6.30
C ARG A 89 -10.25 -10.56 -6.31
N TYR A 90 -11.13 -9.60 -6.51
CA TYR A 90 -12.54 -9.89 -6.63
C TYR A 90 -12.83 -10.84 -7.81
N VAL A 91 -12.21 -10.60 -8.96
CA VAL A 91 -12.36 -11.44 -10.16
C VAL A 91 -11.81 -12.84 -9.91
N GLU A 92 -10.61 -12.96 -9.32
CA GLU A 92 -10.03 -14.25 -8.95
C GLU A 92 -10.97 -15.07 -8.05
N GLN A 93 -11.54 -14.43 -7.03
CA GLN A 93 -12.46 -15.07 -6.07
C GLN A 93 -13.80 -15.43 -6.71
N ALA A 94 -14.41 -14.51 -7.45
CA ALA A 94 -15.73 -14.68 -8.05
C ALA A 94 -15.74 -15.76 -9.13
N LEU A 95 -14.65 -15.90 -9.88
CA LEU A 95 -14.53 -16.85 -11.00
C LEU A 95 -13.71 -18.10 -10.66
N GLY A 96 -13.07 -18.15 -9.49
CA GLY A 96 -12.22 -19.27 -9.08
C GLY A 96 -10.95 -19.43 -9.95
N VAL A 97 -10.42 -18.32 -10.48
CA VAL A 97 -9.23 -18.30 -11.32
C VAL A 97 -8.08 -17.59 -10.61
N ARG A 98 -6.88 -17.68 -11.17
CA ARG A 98 -5.71 -16.91 -10.71
C ARG A 98 -5.04 -16.21 -11.89
N ALA A 99 -4.77 -14.93 -11.75
CA ALA A 99 -4.07 -14.13 -12.76
C ALA A 99 -2.71 -14.73 -13.16
N ALA A 100 -2.00 -15.34 -12.19
CA ALA A 100 -0.70 -15.96 -12.41
C ALA A 100 -0.73 -17.22 -13.29
N ASP A 101 -1.90 -17.88 -13.42
CA ASP A 101 -2.07 -19.19 -14.06
C ASP A 101 -2.65 -19.06 -15.48
N MET A 102 -2.87 -17.83 -15.99
CA MET A 102 -3.48 -17.59 -17.30
C MET A 102 -2.79 -16.47 -18.08
N PRO A 103 -3.01 -16.38 -19.40
CA PRO A 103 -2.51 -15.28 -20.21
C PRO A 103 -3.06 -13.93 -19.72
N ARG A 104 -2.19 -12.92 -19.59
CA ARG A 104 -2.56 -11.59 -19.10
C ARG A 104 -3.73 -10.95 -19.86
N ALA A 105 -3.75 -11.09 -21.19
CA ALA A 105 -4.82 -10.52 -22.01
C ALA A 105 -6.19 -11.13 -21.67
N GLU A 106 -6.25 -12.43 -21.43
CA GLU A 106 -7.47 -13.13 -21.05
C GLU A 106 -7.97 -12.67 -19.67
N PHE A 107 -7.06 -12.55 -18.70
CA PHE A 107 -7.41 -12.03 -17.38
C PHE A 107 -7.93 -10.60 -17.43
N ILE A 108 -7.34 -9.73 -18.27
CA ILE A 108 -7.83 -8.36 -18.49
C ILE A 108 -9.27 -8.37 -18.98
N GLU A 109 -9.62 -9.22 -19.96
CA GLU A 109 -10.99 -9.31 -20.48
C GLU A 109 -11.98 -9.78 -19.42
N LEU A 110 -11.59 -10.72 -18.56
CA LEU A 110 -12.40 -11.13 -17.41
C LEU A 110 -12.64 -9.96 -16.45
N CYS A 111 -11.60 -9.20 -16.10
CA CYS A 111 -11.71 -8.02 -15.26
C CYS A 111 -12.66 -6.98 -15.88
N LEU A 112 -12.50 -6.66 -17.16
CA LEU A 112 -13.34 -5.70 -17.86
C LEU A 112 -14.82 -6.14 -17.95
N ALA A 113 -15.07 -7.43 -18.10
CA ALA A 113 -16.44 -7.97 -18.12
C ALA A 113 -17.08 -7.85 -16.74
N GLN A 114 -16.35 -8.22 -15.70
CA GLN A 114 -16.84 -8.21 -14.31
C GLN A 114 -17.09 -6.79 -13.80
N THR A 115 -16.17 -5.86 -14.05
CA THR A 115 -16.32 -4.46 -13.62
C THR A 115 -17.51 -3.77 -14.28
N ARG A 116 -17.78 -4.07 -15.57
CA ARG A 116 -19.00 -3.57 -16.22
C ARG A 116 -20.27 -4.06 -15.55
N GLN A 117 -20.34 -5.32 -15.15
CA GLN A 117 -21.49 -5.91 -14.48
C GLN A 117 -21.69 -5.30 -13.10
N VAL A 118 -20.64 -5.25 -12.28
CA VAL A 118 -20.68 -4.70 -10.91
C VAL A 118 -20.99 -3.19 -10.94
N GLY A 119 -20.38 -2.45 -11.85
CA GLY A 119 -20.64 -1.02 -12.03
C GLY A 119 -22.11 -0.71 -12.32
N ALA A 120 -22.79 -1.56 -13.12
CA ALA A 120 -24.22 -1.41 -13.36
C ALA A 120 -25.07 -1.67 -12.10
N VAL A 121 -24.69 -2.65 -11.28
CA VAL A 121 -25.34 -2.92 -9.98
C VAL A 121 -25.17 -1.72 -9.04
N TYR A 122 -23.97 -1.16 -8.94
CA TYR A 122 -23.70 0.00 -8.10
C TYR A 122 -24.49 1.24 -8.55
N GLU A 123 -24.53 1.50 -9.85
CA GLU A 123 -25.31 2.61 -10.40
C GLU A 123 -26.80 2.49 -10.04
N GLU A 124 -27.40 1.30 -10.21
CA GLU A 124 -28.78 1.09 -9.83
C GLU A 124 -29.03 1.29 -8.33
N LEU A 125 -28.11 0.81 -7.47
CA LEU A 125 -28.22 1.01 -6.02
C LEU A 125 -28.18 2.50 -5.65
N TRP A 126 -27.28 3.29 -6.25
CA TRP A 126 -27.21 4.73 -6.01
C TRP A 126 -28.40 5.50 -6.57
N ARG A 127 -28.93 5.09 -7.71
CA ARG A 127 -30.19 5.64 -8.23
C ARG A 127 -31.36 5.33 -7.30
N ARG A 128 -31.39 4.15 -6.69
CA ARG A 128 -32.39 3.79 -5.68
C ARG A 128 -32.23 4.56 -4.37
N LEU A 129 -31.01 4.86 -3.93
CA LEU A 129 -30.73 5.77 -2.82
C LEU A 129 -31.15 7.21 -3.14
N GLY A 130 -31.41 7.52 -4.38
CA GLY A 130 -31.84 8.83 -4.85
C GLY A 130 -30.71 9.85 -4.89
N LEU A 131 -29.46 9.44 -5.07
CA LEU A 131 -28.34 10.39 -5.18
C LEU A 131 -28.56 11.35 -6.35
N SER A 132 -28.37 12.64 -6.09
CA SER A 132 -28.60 13.72 -7.04
C SER A 132 -27.42 13.99 -7.98
N VAL A 133 -26.83 12.92 -8.49
CA VAL A 133 -25.69 12.91 -9.40
C VAL A 133 -26.16 13.26 -10.82
N ASP A 134 -25.33 13.96 -11.56
CA ASP A 134 -25.48 14.06 -13.01
C ASP A 134 -24.89 12.83 -13.70
N TRP A 135 -25.73 11.88 -14.01
CA TRP A 135 -25.34 10.60 -14.62
C TRP A 135 -24.79 10.75 -16.04
N SER A 136 -24.98 11.90 -16.70
CA SER A 136 -24.34 12.19 -17.98
C SER A 136 -22.84 12.45 -17.84
N LEU A 137 -22.37 12.73 -16.62
CA LEU A 137 -20.97 12.94 -16.26
C LEU A 137 -20.33 11.69 -15.62
N ARG A 138 -20.97 10.53 -15.80
CA ARG A 138 -20.39 9.25 -15.37
C ARG A 138 -19.05 9.01 -16.04
N TYR A 139 -18.06 8.51 -15.29
CA TYR A 139 -16.77 8.11 -15.81
C TYR A 139 -16.26 6.81 -15.14
N GLN A 140 -15.29 6.17 -15.78
CA GLN A 140 -14.59 5.01 -15.26
C GLN A 140 -13.08 5.27 -15.30
N THR A 141 -12.34 4.83 -14.29
CA THR A 141 -10.89 5.05 -14.24
C THR A 141 -10.14 4.35 -15.36
N ILE A 142 -10.76 3.33 -15.99
CA ILE A 142 -10.20 2.58 -17.11
C ILE A 142 -10.71 3.03 -18.48
N ASP A 143 -11.60 4.02 -18.56
CA ASP A 143 -12.10 4.49 -19.86
C ASP A 143 -11.02 5.22 -20.69
N ALA A 144 -11.25 5.34 -21.98
CA ALA A 144 -10.28 5.93 -22.91
C ALA A 144 -9.92 7.38 -22.56
N ARG A 145 -10.85 8.14 -21.96
CA ARG A 145 -10.62 9.52 -21.53
C ARG A 145 -9.69 9.55 -20.32
N SER A 146 -9.99 8.74 -19.30
CA SER A 146 -9.19 8.63 -18.08
C SER A 146 -7.78 8.14 -18.39
N GLN A 147 -7.63 7.13 -19.23
CA GLN A 147 -6.33 6.65 -19.69
C GLN A 147 -5.53 7.75 -20.40
N ARG A 148 -6.17 8.52 -21.29
CA ARG A 148 -5.50 9.62 -22.00
C ARG A 148 -5.01 10.68 -21.02
N ILE A 149 -5.84 11.07 -20.04
CA ILE A 149 -5.47 12.06 -19.03
C ILE A 149 -4.28 11.57 -18.21
N ALA A 150 -4.30 10.34 -17.72
CA ALA A 150 -3.22 9.75 -16.96
C ALA A 150 -1.90 9.70 -17.75
N GLN A 151 -1.96 9.24 -19.00
CA GLN A 151 -0.79 9.17 -19.89
C GLN A 151 -0.24 10.55 -20.24
N THR A 152 -1.12 11.54 -20.52
CA THR A 152 -0.71 12.92 -20.78
C THR A 152 -0.01 13.52 -19.54
N SER A 153 -0.58 13.34 -18.34
CA SER A 153 0.03 13.81 -17.12
C SER A 153 1.40 13.16 -16.85
N PHE A 154 1.56 11.88 -17.17
CA PHE A 154 2.85 11.19 -17.08
C PHE A 154 3.90 11.81 -18.01
N ILE A 155 3.52 12.06 -19.27
CA ILE A 155 4.41 12.69 -20.26
C ILE A 155 4.80 14.10 -19.80
N GLU A 156 3.84 14.93 -19.39
CA GLU A 156 4.09 16.29 -18.91
C GLU A 156 5.02 16.31 -17.67
N LEU A 157 4.85 15.40 -16.73
CA LEU A 157 5.74 15.29 -15.58
C LEU A 157 7.17 14.89 -15.98
N SER A 158 7.29 14.00 -16.99
CA SER A 158 8.58 13.62 -17.57
C SER A 158 9.28 14.79 -18.25
N GLU A 159 8.54 15.54 -19.09
CA GLU A 159 9.07 16.73 -19.78
C GLU A 159 9.53 17.82 -18.82
N ARG A 160 8.86 17.95 -17.68
CA ARG A 160 9.25 18.86 -16.57
C ARG A 160 10.42 18.35 -15.74
N GLY A 161 10.95 17.15 -16.01
CA GLY A 161 12.02 16.53 -15.23
C GLY A 161 11.63 16.13 -13.80
N LEU A 162 10.33 15.98 -13.54
CA LEU A 162 9.80 15.59 -12.23
C LEU A 162 9.63 14.08 -12.08
N LEU A 163 9.71 13.34 -13.19
CA LEU A 163 9.54 11.90 -13.24
C LEU A 163 10.89 11.24 -13.53
N HIS A 164 11.26 10.24 -12.74
CA HIS A 164 12.48 9.46 -12.97
C HIS A 164 12.27 7.99 -12.62
N ARG A 165 13.01 7.13 -13.29
CA ARG A 165 13.01 5.69 -13.03
C ARG A 165 14.33 5.31 -12.40
N ARG A 166 14.29 4.59 -11.29
CA ARG A 166 15.47 4.03 -10.63
C ARG A 166 15.16 2.69 -9.96
N GLU A 167 16.18 1.92 -9.71
CA GLU A 167 16.09 0.77 -8.84
C GLU A 167 16.17 1.23 -7.39
N ASP A 168 15.21 0.79 -6.59
CA ASP A 168 15.14 1.16 -5.17
C ASP A 168 14.48 0.03 -4.37
N PRO A 169 14.82 -0.14 -3.07
CA PRO A 169 14.06 -1.00 -2.18
C PRO A 169 12.61 -0.55 -2.09
N VAL A 170 11.69 -1.44 -2.37
CA VAL A 170 10.25 -1.22 -2.29
C VAL A 170 9.60 -2.33 -1.47
N LEU A 171 8.53 -2.01 -0.76
CA LEU A 171 7.66 -3.00 -0.14
C LEU A 171 7.05 -3.89 -1.23
N TRP A 172 6.98 -5.17 -0.97
CA TRP A 172 6.59 -6.19 -1.94
C TRP A 172 5.73 -7.26 -1.31
N CYS A 173 4.64 -7.62 -1.97
CA CYS A 173 3.84 -8.80 -1.63
C CYS A 173 4.34 -10.02 -2.42
N PRO A 174 4.94 -11.04 -1.78
CA PRO A 174 5.42 -12.22 -2.51
C PRO A 174 4.29 -13.12 -3.03
N LEU A 175 3.09 -13.05 -2.45
CA LEU A 175 1.92 -13.78 -2.91
C LEU A 175 1.33 -13.15 -4.18
N ASP A 176 1.10 -11.84 -4.15
CA ASP A 176 0.50 -11.09 -5.26
C ASP A 176 1.54 -10.64 -6.29
N ARG A 177 2.83 -10.78 -5.95
CA ARG A 177 3.98 -10.41 -6.80
C ARG A 177 3.89 -8.97 -7.29
N THR A 178 3.53 -8.06 -6.39
CA THR A 178 3.37 -6.63 -6.66
C THR A 178 4.06 -5.76 -5.64
N ALA A 179 4.47 -4.56 -6.05
CA ALA A 179 4.94 -3.53 -5.13
C ALA A 179 3.75 -2.97 -4.33
N LEU A 180 4.01 -2.62 -3.08
CA LEU A 180 3.04 -2.09 -2.14
C LEU A 180 3.37 -0.64 -1.78
N ALA A 181 2.35 0.18 -1.64
CA ALA A 181 2.48 1.47 -0.98
C ALA A 181 2.46 1.29 0.55
N GLN A 182 2.93 2.29 1.29
CA GLN A 182 2.85 2.26 2.75
C GLN A 182 1.40 2.15 3.26
N ALA A 183 0.44 2.68 2.51
CA ALA A 183 -0.98 2.61 2.84
C ALA A 183 -1.58 1.19 2.68
N ASP A 184 -0.91 0.30 1.94
CA ASP A 184 -1.35 -1.09 1.75
C ASP A 184 -0.84 -2.02 2.86
N ILE A 185 -0.15 -1.48 3.87
CA ILE A 185 0.44 -2.25 4.97
C ILE A 185 -0.37 -2.06 6.24
N GLU A 186 -0.75 -3.17 6.85
CA GLU A 186 -1.32 -3.23 8.19
C GLU A 186 -0.37 -3.95 9.14
N ASP A 187 -0.31 -3.49 10.39
CA ASP A 187 0.42 -4.19 11.45
C ASP A 187 -0.40 -5.37 11.99
N SER A 188 0.16 -6.56 11.88
CA SER A 188 -0.42 -7.78 12.43
C SER A 188 0.48 -8.34 13.53
N GLU A 189 -0.07 -8.53 14.74
CA GLU A 189 0.68 -9.19 15.81
C GLU A 189 0.90 -10.66 15.46
N ARG A 190 2.15 -11.07 15.34
CA ARG A 190 2.52 -12.45 15.02
C ARG A 190 3.49 -13.03 16.04
N SER A 191 3.30 -14.30 16.32
CA SER A 191 4.27 -15.08 17.10
C SER A 191 5.49 -15.39 16.23
N GLY A 192 6.66 -15.18 16.79
CA GLY A 192 7.95 -15.49 16.18
C GLY A 192 8.92 -16.06 17.19
N VAL A 193 10.11 -16.37 16.76
CA VAL A 193 11.19 -16.84 17.62
C VAL A 193 12.35 -15.88 17.50
N LEU A 194 12.78 -15.30 18.62
CA LEU A 194 14.02 -14.54 18.70
C LEU A 194 15.15 -15.55 18.88
N VAL A 195 15.98 -15.70 17.89
CA VAL A 195 17.08 -16.67 17.83
C VAL A 195 18.39 -15.95 18.10
N THR A 196 19.24 -16.53 18.95
CA THR A 196 20.61 -16.07 19.16
C THR A 196 21.56 -16.83 18.24
N ILE A 197 22.36 -16.11 17.49
CA ILE A 197 23.31 -16.61 16.49
C ILE A 197 24.71 -16.10 16.83
N ASP A 198 25.71 -16.95 16.86
CA ASP A 198 27.09 -16.59 17.10
C ASP A 198 27.82 -16.26 15.80
N PHE A 199 28.09 -14.98 15.59
CA PHE A 199 29.09 -14.50 14.64
C PHE A 199 30.46 -14.63 15.24
N HIS A 200 31.53 -14.43 14.46
CA HIS A 200 32.90 -14.50 14.95
C HIS A 200 33.64 -13.19 14.67
N GLY A 201 34.24 -12.63 15.70
CA GLY A 201 35.10 -11.46 15.57
C GLY A 201 36.44 -11.79 14.91
N PRO A 202 37.33 -10.78 14.69
CA PRO A 202 38.60 -10.96 14.00
C PRO A 202 39.57 -11.96 14.69
N GLY A 203 39.46 -12.11 16.00
CA GLY A 203 40.23 -13.08 16.78
C GLY A 203 39.55 -14.46 16.90
N GLY A 204 38.39 -14.64 16.30
CA GLY A 204 37.61 -15.87 16.42
C GLY A 204 36.67 -15.90 17.64
N GLU A 205 36.62 -14.84 18.42
CA GLU A 205 35.71 -14.68 19.56
C GLU A 205 34.25 -14.69 19.11
N PRO A 206 33.36 -15.34 19.89
CA PRO A 206 31.94 -15.36 19.55
C PRO A 206 31.28 -14.01 19.81
N LEU A 207 30.46 -13.57 18.85
CA LEU A 207 29.68 -12.34 18.89
C LEU A 207 28.22 -12.72 18.75
N ALA A 208 27.51 -12.77 19.85
CA ALA A 208 26.10 -13.18 19.87
C ALA A 208 25.20 -12.08 19.27
N ILE A 209 24.36 -12.46 18.33
CA ILE A 209 23.35 -11.61 17.66
C ILE A 209 21.97 -12.20 17.91
N ALA A 210 21.04 -11.39 18.37
CA ALA A 210 19.64 -11.79 18.50
C ALA A 210 18.84 -11.31 17.27
N THR A 211 18.16 -12.23 16.57
CA THR A 211 17.35 -11.91 15.39
C THR A 211 16.06 -12.72 15.35
N THR A 212 15.01 -12.12 14.81
CA THR A 212 13.76 -12.81 14.48
C THR A 212 13.71 -13.28 13.03
N ARG A 213 14.73 -12.93 12.22
CA ARG A 213 14.82 -13.24 10.79
C ARG A 213 16.14 -13.95 10.41
N PRO A 214 16.43 -15.11 11.00
CA PRO A 214 17.66 -15.86 10.70
C PRO A 214 17.79 -16.26 9.24
N GLU A 215 16.69 -16.37 8.50
CA GLU A 215 16.69 -16.65 7.04
C GLU A 215 17.38 -15.55 6.22
N LEU A 216 17.54 -14.35 6.76
CA LEU A 216 18.23 -13.25 6.09
C LEU A 216 19.75 -13.23 6.36
N LEU A 217 20.29 -14.18 7.11
CA LEU A 217 21.72 -14.29 7.39
C LEU A 217 22.59 -14.19 6.13
N PRO A 218 22.27 -14.81 4.97
CA PRO A 218 23.05 -14.66 3.74
C PRO A 218 22.98 -13.27 3.11
N ALA A 219 22.04 -12.43 3.53
CA ALA A 219 21.90 -11.03 3.12
C ALA A 219 22.51 -10.04 4.12
N CYS A 220 23.17 -10.51 5.18
CA CYS A 220 23.84 -9.65 6.15
C CYS A 220 24.92 -8.82 5.47
N VAL A 221 24.95 -7.50 5.72
CA VAL A 221 25.91 -6.57 5.11
C VAL A 221 26.69 -5.75 6.13
N ALA A 222 26.20 -5.67 7.37
CA ALA A 222 26.90 -5.02 8.49
C ALA A 222 26.33 -5.49 9.82
N LEU A 223 27.10 -5.31 10.89
CA LEU A 223 26.63 -5.30 12.26
C LEU A 223 26.70 -3.88 12.80
N TYR A 224 25.79 -3.54 13.71
CA TYR A 224 25.80 -2.24 14.39
C TYR A 224 25.75 -2.42 15.90
N CYS A 225 26.51 -1.58 16.62
CA CYS A 225 26.44 -1.44 18.06
C CYS A 225 26.25 0.04 18.45
N HIS A 226 25.85 0.28 19.68
CA HIS A 226 25.80 1.65 20.18
C HIS A 226 27.22 2.18 20.40
N PRO A 227 27.54 3.44 20.06
CA PRO A 227 28.91 3.98 20.21
C PRO A 227 29.40 4.01 21.66
N GLY A 228 28.51 4.05 22.65
CA GLY A 228 28.83 3.96 24.08
C GLY A 228 28.88 2.53 24.64
N ASP A 229 28.74 1.51 23.83
CA ASP A 229 28.79 0.11 24.30
C ASP A 229 30.24 -0.42 24.30
N GLU A 230 30.88 -0.37 25.48
CA GLU A 230 32.27 -0.78 25.65
C GLU A 230 32.53 -2.25 25.34
N ARG A 231 31.49 -3.11 25.35
CA ARG A 231 31.62 -4.55 25.03
C ARG A 231 32.15 -4.79 23.62
N TYR A 232 31.87 -3.86 22.71
CA TYR A 232 32.22 -3.95 21.29
C TYR A 232 33.23 -2.89 20.86
N ALA A 233 33.86 -2.20 21.81
CA ALA A 233 34.87 -1.19 21.53
C ALA A 233 36.06 -1.78 20.73
N GLY A 234 36.39 -1.17 19.60
CA GLY A 234 37.49 -1.61 18.74
C GLY A 234 37.15 -2.78 17.80
N LEU A 235 35.93 -3.31 17.84
CA LEU A 235 35.47 -4.33 16.92
C LEU A 235 35.21 -3.69 15.52
N THR A 236 35.88 -4.18 14.49
CA THR A 236 35.82 -3.60 13.13
C THR A 236 35.14 -4.49 12.10
N THR A 237 35.24 -5.82 12.27
CA THR A 237 34.65 -6.80 11.36
C THR A 237 34.09 -7.98 12.13
N ALA A 238 33.17 -8.69 11.50
CA ALA A 238 32.64 -9.97 12.00
C ALA A 238 32.42 -10.92 10.84
N ARG A 239 32.60 -12.22 11.08
CA ARG A 239 32.37 -13.28 10.09
C ARG A 239 30.96 -13.82 10.26
N VAL A 240 30.22 -13.86 9.14
CA VAL A 240 28.85 -14.40 9.08
C VAL A 240 28.89 -15.92 9.16
N PRO A 241 28.25 -16.54 10.16
CA PRO A 241 28.21 -17.99 10.31
C PRO A 241 27.49 -18.66 9.13
N LEU A 242 27.79 -19.94 8.85
CA LEU A 242 27.37 -20.75 7.71
C LEU A 242 27.85 -20.24 6.34
N PHE A 243 27.99 -18.94 6.14
CA PHE A 243 28.32 -18.33 4.85
C PHE A 243 29.78 -17.85 4.75
N GLY A 244 30.50 -17.68 5.86
CA GLY A 244 31.93 -17.53 5.95
C GLY A 244 32.53 -16.21 5.46
N TYR A 245 31.75 -15.26 4.96
CA TYR A 245 32.21 -13.93 4.55
C TYR A 245 32.24 -12.94 5.72
N GLU A 246 33.01 -11.88 5.58
CA GLU A 246 33.15 -10.83 6.59
C GLU A 246 32.25 -9.62 6.27
N VAL A 247 31.75 -9.00 7.33
CA VAL A 247 30.98 -7.76 7.31
C VAL A 247 31.59 -6.74 8.27
N PRO A 248 31.48 -5.43 7.98
CA PRO A 248 31.93 -4.40 8.91
C PRO A 248 31.06 -4.35 10.15
N VAL A 249 31.66 -3.95 11.27
CA VAL A 249 30.96 -3.55 12.49
C VAL A 249 31.03 -2.04 12.59
N LEU A 250 29.87 -1.42 12.62
CA LEU A 250 29.66 0.03 12.61
C LEU A 250 28.96 0.47 13.89
N THR A 251 28.93 1.76 14.16
CA THR A 251 28.25 2.32 15.31
C THR A 251 27.03 3.15 14.90
N ASP A 252 25.97 3.09 15.73
CA ASP A 252 24.75 3.87 15.54
C ASP A 252 24.09 4.15 16.89
N GLU A 253 23.76 5.41 17.16
CA GLU A 253 23.08 5.84 18.39
C GLU A 253 21.65 5.27 18.53
N SER A 254 21.04 4.82 17.43
CA SER A 254 19.71 4.19 17.45
C SER A 254 19.71 2.75 17.98
N VAL A 255 20.87 2.12 18.10
CA VAL A 255 20.98 0.76 18.66
C VAL A 255 20.84 0.80 20.18
N ASP A 256 19.85 0.09 20.70
CA ASP A 256 19.68 -0.04 22.16
C ASP A 256 20.64 -1.11 22.72
N PRO A 257 21.62 -0.75 23.56
CA PRO A 257 22.56 -1.72 24.16
C PRO A 257 21.90 -2.75 25.07
N ALA A 258 20.68 -2.46 25.56
CA ALA A 258 19.92 -3.34 26.44
C ALA A 258 18.99 -4.30 25.65
N TYR A 259 18.76 -4.06 24.38
CA TYR A 259 17.91 -4.92 23.56
C TYR A 259 18.70 -6.10 23.00
N GLY A 260 18.24 -7.33 23.28
CA GLY A 260 18.90 -8.55 22.82
C GLY A 260 20.32 -8.66 23.33
N THR A 261 21.29 -8.62 22.43
CA THR A 261 22.71 -8.67 22.75
C THR A 261 23.42 -7.30 22.66
N GLY A 262 22.71 -6.25 22.23
CA GLY A 262 23.30 -4.94 21.92
C GLY A 262 24.00 -4.87 20.56
N LEU A 263 24.06 -5.99 19.82
CA LEU A 263 24.51 -6.05 18.42
C LEU A 263 23.30 -6.25 17.50
N MET A 264 23.16 -5.38 16.52
CA MET A 264 22.12 -5.42 15.51
C MET A 264 22.69 -5.92 14.18
N MET A 265 22.08 -6.95 13.61
CA MET A 265 22.38 -7.43 12.27
C MET A 265 21.58 -6.62 11.24
N VAL A 266 22.25 -6.02 10.27
CA VAL A 266 21.64 -5.31 9.13
C VAL A 266 21.76 -6.14 7.87
N CYS A 267 20.61 -6.39 7.26
CA CYS A 267 20.49 -7.18 6.03
C CYS A 267 19.94 -6.33 4.87
N THR A 268 19.98 -6.82 3.66
CA THR A 268 19.39 -6.18 2.50
C THR A 268 18.21 -7.02 1.93
N PHE A 269 16.95 -6.93 2.48
CA PHE A 269 16.53 -6.07 3.58
C PHE A 269 15.60 -6.83 4.51
N GLY A 270 15.70 -6.60 5.82
CA GLY A 270 14.80 -7.20 6.81
C GLY A 270 13.62 -6.31 7.18
N ASP A 271 13.85 -5.00 7.21
CA ASP A 271 12.85 -3.99 7.55
C ASP A 271 13.25 -2.59 7.01
N GLY A 272 12.49 -1.56 7.38
CA GLY A 272 12.75 -0.18 6.97
C GLY A 272 14.03 0.42 7.56
N GLU A 273 14.42 0.03 8.77
CA GLU A 273 15.67 0.48 9.40
C GLU A 273 16.90 -0.03 8.64
N ASP A 274 16.85 -1.26 8.16
CA ASP A 274 17.89 -1.83 7.29
C ASP A 274 18.06 -0.98 6.01
N VAL A 275 16.96 -0.54 5.40
CA VAL A 275 16.99 0.31 4.20
C VAL A 275 17.63 1.67 4.51
N LEU A 276 17.28 2.29 5.65
CA LEU A 276 17.84 3.58 6.04
C LEU A 276 19.35 3.50 6.27
N LYS A 277 19.81 2.49 7.03
CA LYS A 277 21.24 2.26 7.28
C LYS A 277 21.99 1.93 5.99
N TRP A 278 21.44 1.07 5.15
CA TRP A 278 22.02 0.74 3.85
C TRP A 278 22.26 1.98 2.98
N ARG A 279 21.27 2.88 2.88
CA ARG A 279 21.40 4.14 2.10
C ARG A 279 22.41 5.09 2.71
N ARG A 280 22.33 5.32 4.04
CA ARG A 280 23.19 6.27 4.76
C ARG A 280 24.66 5.87 4.65
N ASP A 281 24.95 4.61 4.90
CA ASP A 281 26.32 4.12 5.03
C ASP A 281 26.84 3.47 3.74
N ARG A 282 26.03 3.51 2.66
CA ARG A 282 26.35 2.98 1.32
C ARG A 282 26.81 1.53 1.37
N LEU A 283 26.10 0.72 2.14
CA LEU A 283 26.42 -0.70 2.30
C LEU A 283 26.25 -1.47 0.98
N PRO A 284 26.95 -2.59 0.79
CA PRO A 284 26.79 -3.42 -0.39
C PRO A 284 25.37 -4.00 -0.48
N LEU A 285 24.91 -4.32 -1.70
CA LEU A 285 23.61 -4.93 -1.94
C LEU A 285 23.78 -6.44 -2.10
N ARG A 286 23.11 -7.22 -1.24
CA ARG A 286 23.08 -8.68 -1.25
C ARG A 286 21.64 -9.19 -1.28
N LEU A 287 21.01 -9.20 -2.46
CA LEU A 287 19.62 -9.62 -2.60
C LEU A 287 19.51 -11.13 -2.45
N VAL A 288 18.75 -11.56 -1.45
CA VAL A 288 18.56 -12.98 -1.14
C VAL A 288 17.10 -13.41 -1.26
N VAL A 289 16.14 -12.50 -1.16
CA VAL A 289 14.71 -12.81 -1.30
C VAL A 289 14.28 -12.61 -2.74
N THR A 290 13.62 -13.63 -3.31
CA THR A 290 13.05 -13.60 -4.67
C THR A 290 11.64 -13.04 -4.68
N ALA A 291 11.13 -12.71 -5.86
CA ALA A 291 9.80 -12.10 -6.01
C ALA A 291 8.64 -12.99 -5.54
N ASP A 292 8.84 -14.30 -5.46
CA ASP A 292 7.87 -15.29 -4.98
C ASP A 292 8.10 -15.70 -3.51
N GLY A 293 8.94 -14.96 -2.77
CA GLY A 293 9.17 -15.17 -1.34
C GLY A 293 10.01 -16.40 -1.01
N ARG A 294 10.94 -16.76 -1.89
CA ARG A 294 11.93 -17.82 -1.68
C ARG A 294 13.31 -17.23 -1.49
N LEU A 295 14.25 -18.02 -0.97
CA LEU A 295 15.64 -17.66 -0.97
C LEU A 295 16.27 -17.88 -2.35
N GLY A 296 17.03 -16.89 -2.82
CA GLY A 296 17.82 -16.94 -4.05
C GLY A 296 19.19 -17.60 -3.89
N GLU A 297 19.97 -17.60 -4.98
CA GLU A 297 21.26 -18.31 -5.09
C GLU A 297 22.29 -17.95 -4.01
N LEU A 298 22.30 -16.70 -3.50
CA LEU A 298 23.22 -16.29 -2.42
C LEU A 298 23.01 -17.05 -1.11
N ALA A 299 21.87 -17.72 -0.94
CA ALA A 299 21.60 -18.57 0.21
C ALA A 299 22.26 -19.97 0.11
N GLY A 300 22.96 -20.27 -0.99
CA GLY A 300 23.66 -21.55 -1.17
C GLY A 300 22.77 -22.77 -1.02
N PRO A 301 23.01 -23.65 -0.04
CA PRO A 301 22.20 -24.88 0.12
C PRO A 301 20.75 -24.63 0.51
N TYR A 302 20.40 -23.40 0.89
CA TYR A 302 19.03 -23.00 1.26
C TYR A 302 18.29 -22.31 0.12
N ALA A 303 18.90 -22.15 -1.06
CA ALA A 303 18.29 -21.55 -2.23
C ALA A 303 17.02 -22.35 -2.66
N GLY A 304 15.99 -21.64 -3.08
CA GLY A 304 14.70 -22.20 -3.48
C GLY A 304 13.73 -22.51 -2.34
N LEU A 305 14.19 -22.53 -1.08
CA LEU A 305 13.29 -22.73 0.06
C LEU A 305 12.40 -21.50 0.29
N GLN A 306 11.15 -21.74 0.72
CA GLN A 306 10.28 -20.69 1.24
C GLN A 306 10.90 -20.07 2.50
N LEU A 307 10.70 -18.77 2.76
CA LEU A 307 11.31 -18.07 3.89
C LEU A 307 11.08 -18.77 5.24
N GLY A 308 9.89 -19.31 5.49
CA GLY A 308 9.60 -20.04 6.72
C GLY A 308 10.33 -21.40 6.84
N GLU A 309 10.53 -22.09 5.73
CA GLU A 309 11.31 -23.34 5.66
C GLU A 309 12.79 -23.06 5.82
N ALA A 310 13.30 -22.04 5.13
CA ALA A 310 14.68 -21.59 5.21
C ALA A 310 15.05 -21.19 6.64
N ARG A 311 14.18 -20.45 7.34
CA ARG A 311 14.35 -20.10 8.74
C ARG A 311 14.59 -21.33 9.62
N LYS A 312 13.75 -22.33 9.49
CA LYS A 312 13.89 -23.59 10.25
C LYS A 312 15.18 -24.32 9.91
N ALA A 313 15.53 -24.41 8.64
CA ALA A 313 16.73 -25.09 8.17
C ALA A 313 18.02 -24.39 8.65
N ILE A 314 18.08 -23.06 8.55
CA ILE A 314 19.23 -22.25 9.01
C ILE A 314 19.40 -22.34 10.53
N VAL A 315 18.31 -22.23 11.31
CA VAL A 315 18.34 -22.37 12.77
C VAL A 315 18.86 -23.77 13.16
N ALA A 316 18.39 -24.81 12.49
CA ALA A 316 18.85 -26.18 12.75
C ALA A 316 20.34 -26.36 12.41
N ALA A 317 20.82 -25.80 11.28
CA ALA A 317 22.22 -25.87 10.88
C ALA A 317 23.16 -25.11 11.84
N LEU A 318 22.67 -24.02 12.43
CA LEU A 318 23.42 -23.25 13.44
C LEU A 318 23.41 -23.94 14.84
N GLY A 319 22.56 -24.95 15.06
CA GLY A 319 22.31 -25.47 16.40
C GLY A 319 21.75 -24.43 17.37
N ALA A 320 21.16 -23.36 16.83
CA ALA A 320 20.73 -22.21 17.60
C ALA A 320 19.40 -22.48 18.32
N THR A 321 19.25 -21.87 19.48
CA THR A 321 18.00 -21.90 20.25
C THR A 321 17.37 -20.51 20.28
N GLY A 322 16.08 -20.43 20.53
CA GLY A 322 15.38 -19.16 20.58
C GLY A 322 14.22 -19.14 21.57
N THR A 323 13.77 -17.94 21.90
CA THR A 323 12.63 -17.69 22.77
C THR A 323 11.43 -17.22 21.96
N GLN A 324 10.24 -17.63 22.36
CA GLN A 324 9.01 -17.16 21.73
C GLN A 324 8.80 -15.67 22.01
N VAL A 325 8.52 -14.92 20.97
CA VAL A 325 8.23 -13.48 21.06
C VAL A 325 6.99 -13.16 20.22
N LYS A 326 6.25 -12.15 20.66
CA LYS A 326 5.20 -11.54 19.85
C LYS A 326 5.72 -10.21 19.31
N ARG A 327 5.49 -9.95 18.05
CA ARG A 327 5.92 -8.71 17.41
C ARG A 327 4.93 -8.26 16.34
N PRO A 328 4.81 -6.96 16.09
CA PRO A 328 4.12 -6.47 14.92
C PRO A 328 4.90 -6.87 13.66
N VAL A 329 4.17 -7.30 12.65
CA VAL A 329 4.70 -7.60 11.32
C VAL A 329 3.81 -6.88 10.32
N GLY A 330 4.42 -6.05 9.47
CA GLY A 330 3.72 -5.41 8.38
C GLY A 330 3.24 -6.45 7.37
N VAL A 331 1.94 -6.52 7.17
CA VAL A 331 1.32 -7.43 6.22
C VAL A 331 0.56 -6.65 5.16
N HIS A 332 0.47 -7.19 3.97
CA HIS A 332 -0.38 -6.63 2.93
C HIS A 332 -1.85 -6.74 3.35
N GLU A 333 -2.57 -5.62 3.45
CA GLU A 333 -3.95 -5.54 3.98
C GLU A 333 -4.93 -6.46 3.23
N ARG A 334 -4.70 -6.69 1.93
CA ARG A 334 -5.61 -7.46 1.08
C ARG A 334 -5.49 -8.98 1.23
N CYS A 335 -4.30 -9.49 1.53
CA CYS A 335 -4.07 -10.95 1.58
C CYS A 335 -3.45 -11.44 2.89
N GLY A 336 -3.10 -10.53 3.82
CA GLY A 336 -2.48 -10.87 5.10
C GLY A 336 -1.06 -11.46 4.98
N THR A 337 -0.44 -11.41 3.79
CA THR A 337 0.92 -11.91 3.59
C THR A 337 1.93 -10.92 4.13
N PRO A 338 2.96 -11.36 4.89
CA PRO A 338 4.04 -10.49 5.30
C PRO A 338 4.70 -9.81 4.11
N ALA A 339 4.86 -8.48 4.21
CA ALA A 339 5.56 -7.72 3.19
C ALA A 339 7.06 -7.93 3.31
N GLU A 340 7.73 -8.02 2.17
CA GLU A 340 9.19 -8.11 2.05
C GLU A 340 9.72 -6.85 1.36
N PHE A 341 11.03 -6.60 1.45
CA PHE A 341 11.67 -5.55 0.66
C PHE A 341 12.40 -6.17 -0.53
N LEU A 342 12.08 -5.70 -1.73
CA LEU A 342 12.81 -6.07 -2.95
C LEU A 342 13.33 -4.83 -3.68
N VAL A 343 14.52 -4.93 -4.27
CA VAL A 343 15.01 -3.90 -5.19
C VAL A 343 14.38 -4.14 -6.56
N ARG A 344 13.62 -3.15 -7.01
CA ARG A 344 12.92 -3.20 -8.29
C ARG A 344 13.02 -1.85 -9.01
N PRO A 345 13.07 -1.84 -10.35
CA PRO A 345 12.93 -0.61 -11.09
C PRO A 345 11.52 -0.04 -10.90
N GLN A 346 11.44 1.16 -10.33
CA GLN A 346 10.21 1.88 -10.04
C GLN A 346 10.24 3.30 -10.62
N TRP A 347 9.06 3.85 -10.87
CA TRP A 347 8.89 5.24 -11.22
C TRP A 347 8.66 6.08 -9.97
N PHE A 348 9.33 7.22 -9.91
CA PHE A 348 9.24 8.16 -8.81
C PHE A 348 8.90 9.55 -9.33
N ILE A 349 8.04 10.25 -8.58
CA ILE A 349 7.72 11.66 -8.82
C ILE A 349 8.44 12.49 -7.75
N ALA A 350 9.14 13.55 -8.14
CA ALA A 350 9.90 14.41 -7.23
C ALA A 350 8.98 15.34 -6.40
N VAL A 351 8.13 14.77 -5.55
CA VAL A 351 7.16 15.53 -4.74
C VAL A 351 7.79 16.26 -3.56
N CYS A 352 8.86 15.71 -2.97
CA CYS A 352 9.49 16.24 -1.76
C CYS A 352 10.08 17.65 -1.96
N SER A 353 10.61 17.92 -3.15
CA SER A 353 11.10 19.26 -3.51
C SER A 353 9.99 20.33 -3.59
N HIS A 354 8.73 19.91 -3.58
CA HIS A 354 7.56 20.79 -3.62
C HIS A 354 6.73 20.75 -2.34
N ALA A 355 7.23 20.14 -1.27
CA ALA A 355 6.49 19.91 -0.03
C ALA A 355 5.91 21.22 0.57
N ASP A 356 6.66 22.30 0.54
CA ASP A 356 6.18 23.58 1.08
C ASP A 356 5.03 24.18 0.27
N ARG A 357 5.03 23.98 -1.06
CA ARG A 357 3.91 24.39 -1.92
C ARG A 357 2.66 23.56 -1.61
N PHE A 358 2.81 22.25 -1.40
CA PHE A 358 1.68 21.40 -1.02
C PHE A 358 1.12 21.81 0.34
N ARG A 359 1.98 22.07 1.35
CA ARG A 359 1.54 22.55 2.66
C ARG A 359 0.82 23.90 2.57
N ALA A 360 1.33 24.83 1.79
CA ALA A 360 0.69 26.13 1.60
C ALA A 360 -0.71 25.98 0.98
N ARG A 361 -0.86 25.10 -0.02
CA ARG A 361 -2.18 24.82 -0.62
C ARG A 361 -3.11 24.06 0.33
N ALA A 362 -2.60 23.11 1.10
CA ALA A 362 -3.39 22.40 2.10
C ALA A 362 -3.91 23.34 3.21
N ALA A 363 -3.18 24.39 3.54
CA ALA A 363 -3.63 25.39 4.51
C ALA A 363 -4.81 26.24 4.02
N GLU A 364 -5.09 26.26 2.71
CA GLU A 364 -6.27 26.92 2.13
C GLU A 364 -7.54 26.06 2.22
N LEU A 365 -7.41 24.79 2.59
CA LEU A 365 -8.54 23.86 2.70
C LEU A 365 -9.20 23.99 4.07
N GLU A 366 -10.52 23.97 4.07
CA GLU A 366 -11.33 23.84 5.28
C GLU A 366 -11.61 22.35 5.53
N PHE A 367 -11.09 21.79 6.63
CA PHE A 367 -11.32 20.40 7.02
C PHE A 367 -12.49 20.30 7.99
N ILE A 368 -13.42 19.37 7.73
CA ILE A 368 -14.56 19.10 8.59
C ILE A 368 -14.59 17.60 8.95
N PRO A 369 -14.38 17.24 10.22
CA PRO A 369 -14.06 18.11 11.38
C PRO A 369 -12.62 18.67 11.32
N GLY A 370 -12.40 19.80 11.97
CA GLY A 370 -11.13 20.53 11.99
C GLY A 370 -9.93 19.72 12.52
N SER A 371 -10.17 18.61 13.24
CA SER A 371 -9.12 17.68 13.69
C SER A 371 -8.30 17.08 12.54
N PHE A 372 -8.86 16.98 11.34
CA PHE A 372 -8.14 16.49 10.15
C PHE A 372 -7.11 17.49 9.61
N THR A 373 -7.12 18.74 10.04
CA THR A 373 -6.09 19.73 9.66
C THR A 373 -4.68 19.26 10.07
N ALA A 374 -4.56 18.52 11.16
CA ALA A 374 -3.29 17.96 11.61
C ALA A 374 -2.68 16.99 10.59
N LEU A 375 -3.48 16.27 9.81
CA LEU A 375 -3.01 15.34 8.76
C LEU A 375 -2.30 16.08 7.62
N ALA A 376 -2.77 17.30 7.27
CA ALA A 376 -2.17 18.12 6.24
C ALA A 376 -0.79 18.68 6.63
N SER A 377 -0.47 18.72 7.94
CA SER A 377 0.80 19.21 8.48
C SER A 377 1.83 18.12 8.71
N LEU A 378 1.50 16.84 8.49
CA LEU A 378 2.45 15.73 8.66
C LEU A 378 3.69 15.93 7.77
N PRO A 379 4.89 15.64 8.29
CA PRO A 379 6.09 15.72 7.47
C PRO A 379 5.96 14.72 6.32
N CYS A 380 6.31 15.17 5.11
CA CYS A 380 6.46 14.29 3.96
C CYS A 380 7.60 13.31 4.31
N ARG A 381 7.27 12.11 4.77
CA ARG A 381 8.26 11.05 4.94
C ARG A 381 8.53 10.46 3.57
N CYS A 382 9.38 11.13 2.82
CA CYS A 382 9.93 10.57 1.60
C CYS A 382 11.04 9.60 2.01
N THR A 383 10.70 8.34 2.08
CA THR A 383 11.66 7.24 2.21
C THR A 383 12.32 6.95 0.88
#